data_05ef04c43e54e7c5fcbd692ae205cc99
#
_entry.id   05ef04c43e54e7c5fcbd692ae205cc99
#
_cell.length_a   1.000
_cell.length_b   1.000
_cell.length_c   1.000
_cell.angle_alpha   90.00
_cell.angle_beta   90.00
_cell.angle_gamma   90.00
#
_symmetry.space_group_name_H-M   'P 1'
#
loop_
_entity.id
_entity.type
_entity.pdbx_description
1 polymer ?
#
loop_
_entity_poly.entity_id
_entity_poly.type
_entity_poly.pdbx_seq_one_letter_code
_entity_poly.pdbx_strand_id
1 'polypeptide(L)'
;MALLLVMSSCTFKQEAMTNLEIIKSTYEGKTSEENGKNLAKHVAKNISWTEAKGFPYAGTYIGLESITQNVFKRLGSEWIDYKFTPEDYISNEDKVVAYGTYSGTYKKTNNYFEARVAHIWKLNNGKIISFEQFVDSKSVEDAIR
;
A
#
# COMPACT_ATOMS: atom_id res chain seq x y z
N MET A 1 6.25 -41.28 47.18
CA MET A 1 5.34 -40.11 46.92
C MET A 1 5.92 -39.36 45.73
N ALA A 2 5.39 -39.56 44.53
CA ALA A 2 5.91 -38.99 43.31
C ALA A 2 5.13 -37.68 43.00
N LEU A 3 5.82 -36.57 42.92
CA LEU A 3 5.28 -35.25 42.64
C LEU A 3 5.21 -35.08 41.10
N LEU A 4 3.99 -35.15 40.51
CA LEU A 4 3.76 -34.86 39.09
C LEU A 4 3.80 -33.34 38.90
N LEU A 5 4.86 -32.83 38.24
CA LEU A 5 4.90 -31.46 37.74
C LEU A 5 4.06 -31.37 36.46
N VAL A 6 2.89 -30.75 36.54
CA VAL A 6 2.09 -30.40 35.37
C VAL A 6 2.67 -29.13 34.74
N MET A 7 3.42 -29.30 33.63
CA MET A 7 3.89 -28.18 32.81
C MET A 7 2.73 -27.67 31.98
N SER A 8 2.11 -26.57 32.42
CA SER A 8 1.11 -25.84 31.64
C SER A 8 1.80 -25.13 30.49
N SER A 9 1.66 -25.66 29.29
CA SER A 9 2.12 -24.99 28.05
C SER A 9 1.18 -23.82 27.74
N CYS A 10 1.59 -22.61 28.10
CA CYS A 10 0.94 -21.40 27.63
C CYS A 10 1.23 -21.22 26.14
N THR A 11 0.36 -21.69 25.28
CA THR A 11 0.41 -21.40 23.84
C THR A 11 0.01 -19.93 23.65
N PHE A 12 1.00 -19.04 23.44
CA PHE A 12 0.72 -17.67 22.98
C PHE A 12 0.09 -17.75 21.59
N LYS A 13 -1.24 -17.59 21.52
CA LYS A 13 -1.94 -17.42 20.26
C LYS A 13 -1.61 -16.02 19.77
N GLN A 14 -0.75 -15.91 18.74
CA GLN A 14 -0.47 -14.63 18.09
C GLN A 14 -1.80 -14.09 17.53
N GLU A 15 -2.25 -12.96 18.05
CA GLU A 15 -3.47 -12.32 17.57
C GLU A 15 -3.30 -11.95 16.09
N ALA A 16 -4.37 -12.17 15.31
CA ALA A 16 -4.37 -11.80 13.90
C ALA A 16 -4.33 -10.27 13.77
N MET A 17 -3.53 -9.77 12.84
CA MET A 17 -3.46 -8.33 12.55
C MET A 17 -4.83 -7.79 12.15
N THR A 18 -5.19 -6.62 12.66
CA THR A 18 -6.36 -5.86 12.23
C THR A 18 -6.17 -5.35 10.79
N ASN A 19 -7.27 -4.99 10.12
CA ASN A 19 -7.22 -4.41 8.78
C ASN A 19 -6.36 -3.11 8.75
N LEU A 20 -6.44 -2.30 9.79
CA LEU A 20 -5.62 -1.09 9.94
C LEU A 20 -4.12 -1.43 10.04
N GLU A 21 -3.75 -2.39 10.87
CA GLU A 21 -2.35 -2.83 11.02
C GLU A 21 -1.80 -3.42 9.72
N ILE A 22 -2.61 -4.19 8.99
CA ILE A 22 -2.23 -4.72 7.67
C ILE A 22 -1.89 -3.57 6.73
N ILE A 23 -2.77 -2.55 6.60
CA ILE A 23 -2.54 -1.44 5.69
C ILE A 23 -1.35 -0.58 6.14
N LYS A 24 -1.23 -0.26 7.42
CA LYS A 24 -0.05 0.44 7.95
C LYS A 24 1.25 -0.28 7.59
N SER A 25 1.29 -1.58 7.71
CA SER A 25 2.48 -2.37 7.40
C SER A 25 2.93 -2.26 5.92
N THR A 26 2.02 -1.88 5.01
CA THR A 26 2.35 -1.68 3.59
C THR A 26 3.01 -0.33 3.30
N TYR A 27 3.04 0.59 4.27
CA TYR A 27 3.61 1.93 4.13
C TYR A 27 4.72 2.23 5.13
N GLU A 28 4.65 1.66 6.33
CA GLU A 28 5.47 2.02 7.48
C GLU A 28 6.63 1.04 7.75
N GLY A 29 6.96 0.18 6.79
CA GLY A 29 8.17 -0.64 6.83
C GLY A 29 9.43 0.22 6.72
N LYS A 30 10.56 -0.35 7.17
CA LYS A 30 11.87 0.35 7.15
C LYS A 30 12.37 0.67 5.75
N THR A 31 11.92 -0.08 4.75
CA THR A 31 12.34 0.06 3.35
C THR A 31 11.15 -0.17 2.40
N SER A 32 11.24 0.36 1.17
CA SER A 32 10.25 0.10 0.12
C SER A 32 10.14 -1.40 -0.21
N GLU A 33 11.23 -2.16 -0.08
CA GLU A 33 11.21 -3.62 -0.27
C GLU A 33 10.38 -4.31 0.81
N GLU A 34 10.50 -3.89 2.08
CA GLU A 34 9.69 -4.42 3.18
C GLU A 34 8.21 -4.09 2.98
N ASN A 35 7.88 -2.86 2.59
CA ASN A 35 6.53 -2.44 2.25
C ASN A 35 5.94 -3.32 1.13
N GLY A 36 6.71 -3.57 0.08
CA GLY A 36 6.31 -4.44 -1.02
C GLY A 36 6.08 -5.90 -0.59
N LYS A 37 6.92 -6.45 0.28
CA LYS A 37 6.75 -7.79 0.86
C LYS A 37 5.48 -7.87 1.72
N ASN A 38 5.23 -6.86 2.53
CA ASN A 38 4.03 -6.78 3.37
C ASN A 38 2.76 -6.71 2.50
N LEU A 39 2.78 -5.89 1.45
CA LEU A 39 1.69 -5.85 0.48
C LEU A 39 1.47 -7.22 -0.17
N ALA A 40 2.51 -7.83 -0.72
CA ALA A 40 2.42 -9.13 -1.40
C ALA A 40 1.88 -10.24 -0.49
N LYS A 41 2.19 -10.23 0.80
CA LYS A 41 1.68 -11.18 1.80
C LYS A 41 0.17 -11.08 1.99
N HIS A 42 -0.38 -9.88 1.90
CA HIS A 42 -1.77 -9.60 2.27
C HIS A 42 -2.73 -9.43 1.09
N VAL A 43 -2.24 -9.21 -0.14
CA VAL A 43 -3.13 -9.06 -1.30
C VAL A 43 -3.82 -10.38 -1.65
N ALA A 44 -5.10 -10.29 -2.06
CA ALA A 44 -5.82 -11.40 -2.66
C ALA A 44 -5.28 -11.67 -4.07
N LYS A 45 -5.39 -12.91 -4.55
CA LYS A 45 -4.92 -13.31 -5.89
C LYS A 45 -5.52 -12.44 -7.00
N ASN A 46 -6.78 -12.07 -6.86
CA ASN A 46 -7.56 -11.29 -7.82
C ASN A 46 -7.84 -9.87 -7.34
N ILE A 47 -6.93 -9.28 -6.55
CA ILE A 47 -7.05 -7.88 -6.12
C ILE A 47 -7.35 -6.97 -7.31
N SER A 48 -8.30 -6.03 -7.13
CA SER A 48 -8.58 -4.96 -8.08
C SER A 48 -7.86 -3.69 -7.62
N TRP A 49 -6.99 -3.16 -8.48
CA TRP A 49 -6.16 -1.99 -8.19
C TRP A 49 -6.47 -0.88 -9.17
N THR A 50 -7.03 0.23 -8.69
CA THR A 50 -7.42 1.35 -9.55
C THR A 50 -6.57 2.59 -9.26
N GLU A 51 -5.82 3.01 -10.28
CA GLU A 51 -5.13 4.30 -10.31
C GLU A 51 -6.06 5.38 -10.88
N ALA A 52 -6.01 6.57 -10.29
CA ALA A 52 -6.90 7.67 -10.60
C ALA A 52 -6.82 8.11 -12.07
N LYS A 53 -7.97 8.51 -12.64
CA LYS A 53 -8.00 9.13 -13.95
C LYS A 53 -7.17 10.43 -13.95
N GLY A 54 -6.30 10.57 -14.95
CA GLY A 54 -5.36 11.70 -15.04
C GLY A 54 -4.00 11.42 -14.38
N PHE A 55 -3.86 10.35 -13.60
CA PHE A 55 -2.56 9.88 -13.15
C PHE A 55 -1.83 9.17 -14.30
N PRO A 56 -0.48 9.22 -14.40
CA PRO A 56 0.27 8.65 -15.54
C PRO A 56 0.04 7.16 -15.77
N TYR A 57 -0.37 6.46 -14.74
CA TYR A 57 -0.63 5.01 -14.77
C TYR A 57 -2.11 4.69 -14.56
N ALA A 58 -2.99 5.63 -14.93
CA ALA A 58 -4.45 5.49 -14.79
C ALA A 58 -4.97 4.18 -15.36
N GLY A 59 -5.89 3.55 -14.65
CA GLY A 59 -6.53 2.31 -15.08
C GLY A 59 -6.80 1.37 -13.91
N THR A 60 -7.43 0.24 -14.20
CA THR A 60 -7.69 -0.82 -13.22
C THR A 60 -6.89 -2.07 -13.62
N TYR A 61 -6.11 -2.57 -12.69
CA TYR A 61 -5.21 -3.72 -12.86
C TYR A 61 -5.66 -4.85 -11.93
N ILE A 62 -5.71 -6.08 -12.43
CA ILE A 62 -6.14 -7.25 -11.66
C ILE A 62 -4.94 -8.14 -11.34
N GLY A 63 -4.77 -8.41 -10.04
CA GLY A 63 -3.69 -9.26 -9.53
C GLY A 63 -2.34 -8.56 -9.41
N LEU A 64 -1.51 -9.04 -8.47
CA LEU A 64 -0.25 -8.39 -8.10
C LEU A 64 0.75 -8.28 -9.26
N GLU A 65 0.79 -9.27 -10.14
CA GLU A 65 1.71 -9.24 -11.29
C GLU A 65 1.39 -8.09 -12.24
N SER A 66 0.10 -7.91 -12.60
CA SER A 66 -0.35 -6.80 -13.45
C SER A 66 -0.05 -5.44 -12.82
N ILE A 67 -0.29 -5.29 -11.51
CA ILE A 67 0.01 -4.07 -10.75
C ILE A 67 1.52 -3.79 -10.78
N THR A 68 2.32 -4.81 -10.52
CA THR A 68 3.79 -4.69 -10.51
C THR A 68 4.33 -4.21 -11.85
N GLN A 69 3.86 -4.78 -12.96
CA GLN A 69 4.35 -4.45 -14.29
C GLN A 69 3.91 -3.03 -14.73
N ASN A 70 2.66 -2.66 -14.47
CA ASN A 70 2.06 -1.45 -15.02
C ASN A 70 2.18 -0.22 -14.09
N VAL A 71 2.38 -0.44 -12.79
CA VAL A 71 2.47 0.64 -11.80
C VAL A 71 3.83 0.65 -11.12
N PHE A 72 4.18 -0.35 -10.31
CA PHE A 72 5.34 -0.27 -9.42
C PHE A 72 6.69 -0.20 -10.18
N LYS A 73 6.88 -0.99 -11.22
CA LYS A 73 8.10 -0.93 -12.04
C LYS A 73 8.24 0.42 -12.74
N ARG A 74 7.14 1.00 -13.18
CA ARG A 74 7.13 2.32 -13.81
C ARG A 74 7.45 3.43 -12.81
N LEU A 75 6.85 3.40 -11.62
CA LEU A 75 7.20 4.31 -10.55
C LEU A 75 8.71 4.27 -10.24
N GLY A 76 9.28 3.09 -10.06
CA GLY A 76 10.70 2.92 -9.77
C GLY A 76 11.64 3.30 -10.92
N SER A 77 11.22 3.12 -12.18
CA SER A 77 12.06 3.42 -13.35
C SER A 77 11.96 4.85 -13.84
N GLU A 78 10.79 5.50 -13.73
CA GLU A 78 10.51 6.82 -14.31
C GLU A 78 10.75 7.98 -13.33
N TRP A 79 10.77 7.70 -12.01
CA TRP A 79 10.89 8.71 -10.96
C TRP A 79 12.13 8.52 -10.10
N ILE A 80 12.60 9.60 -9.48
CA ILE A 80 13.62 9.63 -8.43
C ILE A 80 12.89 9.92 -7.12
N ASP A 81 13.22 9.15 -6.08
CA ASP A 81 12.69 9.32 -4.70
C ASP A 81 11.15 9.42 -4.62
N TYR A 82 10.45 8.68 -5.53
CA TYR A 82 8.99 8.60 -5.46
C TYR A 82 8.56 7.95 -4.15
N LYS A 83 7.74 8.64 -3.40
CA LYS A 83 7.23 8.14 -2.11
C LYS A 83 5.83 8.63 -1.81
N PHE A 84 5.12 7.84 -1.03
CA PHE A 84 3.93 8.24 -0.29
C PHE A 84 4.31 8.49 1.17
N THR A 85 3.94 9.66 1.68
CA THR A 85 4.09 10.01 3.09
C THR A 85 2.69 10.06 3.70
N PRO A 86 2.25 9.03 4.43
CA PRO A 86 0.95 9.02 5.09
C PRO A 86 0.94 10.05 6.22
N GLU A 87 -0.19 10.74 6.36
CA GLU A 87 -0.45 11.68 7.45
C GLU A 87 -1.34 11.04 8.51
N ASP A 88 -2.38 10.32 8.08
CA ASP A 88 -3.29 9.63 8.99
C ASP A 88 -4.06 8.52 8.27
N TYR A 89 -4.77 7.72 9.05
CA TYR A 89 -5.57 6.58 8.61
C TYR A 89 -6.95 6.62 9.27
N ILE A 90 -7.96 6.31 8.48
CA ILE A 90 -9.34 6.13 8.95
C ILE A 90 -9.75 4.71 8.62
N SER A 91 -10.22 3.95 9.61
CA SER A 91 -10.66 2.57 9.41
C SER A 91 -12.07 2.36 9.91
N ASN A 92 -12.84 1.56 9.16
CA ASN A 92 -14.14 1.08 9.52
C ASN A 92 -14.34 -0.32 8.94
N GLU A 93 -14.67 -1.31 9.79
CA GLU A 93 -14.94 -2.71 9.42
C GLU A 93 -14.00 -3.26 8.34
N ASP A 94 -14.43 -3.23 7.07
CA ASP A 94 -13.74 -3.79 5.91
C ASP A 94 -12.90 -2.77 5.12
N LYS A 95 -12.89 -1.50 5.53
CA LYS A 95 -12.20 -0.42 4.80
C LYS A 95 -11.17 0.30 5.65
N VAL A 96 -10.07 0.69 4.97
CA VAL A 96 -9.06 1.61 5.51
C VAL A 96 -8.80 2.68 4.46
N VAL A 97 -8.85 3.93 4.88
CA VAL A 97 -8.39 5.08 4.09
C VAL A 97 -7.06 5.53 4.64
N ALA A 98 -6.03 5.57 3.78
CA ALA A 98 -4.75 6.19 4.08
C ALA A 98 -4.65 7.48 3.26
N TYR A 99 -4.39 8.62 3.88
CA TYR A 99 -4.22 9.86 3.13
C TYR A 99 -2.93 10.58 3.53
N GLY A 100 -2.43 11.40 2.61
CA GLY A 100 -1.17 12.09 2.79
C GLY A 100 -0.70 12.77 1.53
N THR A 101 0.62 12.69 1.29
CA THR A 101 1.27 13.39 0.18
C THR A 101 2.17 12.44 -0.61
N TYR A 102 2.02 12.44 -1.93
CA TYR A 102 3.04 11.93 -2.86
C TYR A 102 4.09 12.99 -3.11
N SER A 103 5.32 12.56 -3.27
CA SER A 103 6.41 13.40 -3.76
C SER A 103 7.38 12.59 -4.61
N GLY A 104 8.11 13.28 -5.49
CA GLY A 104 9.12 12.67 -6.34
C GLY A 104 9.60 13.63 -7.42
N THR A 105 10.66 13.23 -8.14
CA THR A 105 11.19 13.99 -9.28
C THR A 105 11.08 13.15 -10.54
N TYR A 106 10.45 13.68 -11.59
CA TYR A 106 10.34 12.95 -12.85
C TYR A 106 11.67 12.98 -13.59
N LYS A 107 12.22 11.80 -13.93
CA LYS A 107 13.59 11.69 -14.46
C LYS A 107 13.84 12.43 -15.76
N LYS A 108 12.83 12.51 -16.66
CA LYS A 108 13.02 13.11 -17.98
C LYS A 108 13.03 14.63 -17.97
N THR A 109 12.23 15.24 -17.08
CA THR A 109 12.12 16.71 -16.99
C THR A 109 12.96 17.29 -15.87
N ASN A 110 13.34 16.45 -14.89
CA ASN A 110 13.93 16.84 -13.61
C ASN A 110 13.01 17.75 -12.76
N ASN A 111 11.70 17.73 -13.03
CA ASN A 111 10.71 18.49 -12.25
C ASN A 111 10.30 17.70 -11.00
N TYR A 112 10.34 18.37 -9.85
CA TYR A 112 9.83 17.88 -8.59
C TYR A 112 8.33 18.16 -8.49
N PHE A 113 7.59 17.28 -7.82
CA PHE A 113 6.18 17.49 -7.48
C PHE A 113 5.86 17.10 -6.04
N GLU A 114 4.79 17.68 -5.54
CA GLU A 114 4.01 17.19 -4.41
C GLU A 114 2.53 17.16 -4.80
N ALA A 115 1.82 16.12 -4.39
CA ALA A 115 0.40 15.95 -4.70
C ALA A 115 -0.34 15.35 -3.51
N ARG A 116 -1.50 15.93 -3.17
CA ARG A 116 -2.39 15.35 -2.16
C ARG A 116 -2.99 14.06 -2.69
N VAL A 117 -3.08 13.06 -1.82
CA VAL A 117 -3.54 11.73 -2.20
C VAL A 117 -4.28 11.05 -1.07
N ALA A 118 -5.30 10.29 -1.44
CA ALA A 118 -5.96 9.34 -0.56
C ALA A 118 -6.07 7.98 -1.25
N HIS A 119 -5.81 6.93 -0.49
CA HIS A 119 -5.95 5.54 -0.89
C HIS A 119 -7.11 4.91 -0.13
N ILE A 120 -8.05 4.33 -0.84
CA ILE A 120 -9.14 3.56 -0.24
C ILE A 120 -8.85 2.08 -0.43
N TRP A 121 -8.67 1.39 0.69
CA TRP A 121 -8.43 -0.04 0.76
C TRP A 121 -9.67 -0.78 1.22
N LYS A 122 -9.96 -1.91 0.60
CA LYS A 122 -10.96 -2.84 1.09
C LYS A 122 -10.33 -4.19 1.36
N LEU A 123 -10.66 -4.76 2.54
CA LEU A 123 -10.15 -6.05 2.97
C LEU A 123 -11.31 -7.01 3.27
N ASN A 124 -11.03 -8.29 3.11
CA ASN A 124 -11.92 -9.36 3.53
C ASN A 124 -11.08 -10.48 4.15
N ASN A 125 -11.41 -10.86 5.39
CA ASN A 125 -10.68 -11.90 6.13
C ASN A 125 -9.15 -11.72 6.10
N GLY A 126 -8.67 -10.49 6.36
CA GLY A 126 -7.24 -10.17 6.40
C GLY A 126 -6.55 -10.14 5.03
N LYS A 127 -7.32 -10.19 3.92
CA LYS A 127 -6.80 -10.06 2.56
C LYS A 127 -7.29 -8.77 1.91
N ILE A 128 -6.38 -8.04 1.31
CA ILE A 128 -6.65 -6.83 0.53
C ILE A 128 -7.28 -7.25 -0.80
N ILE A 129 -8.53 -6.87 -1.03
CA ILE A 129 -9.31 -7.23 -2.22
C ILE A 129 -9.47 -6.08 -3.21
N SER A 130 -9.34 -4.83 -2.75
CA SER A 130 -9.31 -3.67 -3.66
C SER A 130 -8.49 -2.53 -3.11
N PHE A 131 -7.97 -1.73 -4.04
CA PHE A 131 -7.31 -0.46 -3.85
C PHE A 131 -7.88 0.54 -4.84
N GLU A 132 -8.12 1.77 -4.40
CA GLU A 132 -8.52 2.88 -5.24
C GLU A 132 -7.78 4.14 -4.81
N GLN A 133 -7.15 4.81 -5.79
CA GLN A 133 -6.39 6.04 -5.58
C GLN A 133 -7.23 7.26 -5.95
N PHE A 134 -7.16 8.29 -5.12
CA PHE A 134 -7.61 9.66 -5.40
C PHE A 134 -6.42 10.60 -5.22
N VAL A 135 -6.01 11.30 -6.26
CA VAL A 135 -4.79 12.11 -6.26
C VAL A 135 -5.00 13.43 -6.99
N ASP A 136 -4.32 14.49 -6.55
CA ASP A 136 -4.15 15.69 -7.36
C ASP A 136 -3.27 15.35 -8.58
N SER A 137 -3.91 14.82 -9.60
CA SER A 137 -3.24 14.37 -10.83
C SER A 137 -2.65 15.53 -11.63
N LYS A 138 -3.15 16.76 -11.46
CA LYS A 138 -2.62 17.94 -12.16
C LYS A 138 -1.19 18.23 -11.74
N SER A 139 -0.89 18.21 -10.44
CA SER A 139 0.47 18.40 -9.92
C SER A 139 1.44 17.36 -10.47
N VAL A 140 1.00 16.09 -10.58
CA VAL A 140 1.83 15.01 -11.15
C VAL A 140 2.04 15.21 -12.66
N GLU A 141 0.97 15.58 -13.39
CA GLU A 141 1.04 15.82 -14.84
C GLU A 141 1.97 16.99 -15.18
N ASP A 142 1.96 18.06 -14.39
CA ASP A 142 2.83 19.23 -14.59
C ASP A 142 4.32 18.86 -14.44
N ALA A 143 4.65 17.92 -13.57
CA ALA A 143 6.04 17.45 -13.45
C ALA A 143 6.51 16.66 -14.68
N ILE A 144 5.59 16.00 -15.40
CA ILE A 144 5.91 15.18 -16.58
C ILE A 144 6.15 16.04 -17.83
N ARG A 145 5.57 17.23 -17.89
CA ARG A 145 5.67 18.18 -19.01
C ARG A 145 6.85 19.11 -18.84
#